data_4136478fee199c560ea60559ea6d153d
#
_entry.id   4136478fee199c560ea60559ea6d153d
#
_cell.length_a   1.000
_cell.length_b   1.000
_cell.length_c   1.000
_cell.angle_alpha   90.00
_cell.angle_beta   90.00
_cell.angle_gamma   90.00
#
_symmetry.space_group_name_H-M   'P 1'
#
loop_
_entity.id
_entity.type
_entity.pdbx_description
1 polymer ?
#
loop_
_entity_poly.entity_id
_entity_poly.type
_entity_poly.pdbx_seq_one_letter_code
_entity_poly.pdbx_strand_id
1 'polypeptide(L)'
;MTTTQPESAATRPTDLVDRHFTATRPNQLWVSDFTYVATWRGVVYVAFVIDVFARRIVGWRAAASMRTDLALDALEQAIYDRCDADTGDLVHHSDRGTQYLSIRYTERLADAGIELSVGSRGDAYDNALAETVIGLFKTEVIRRRGPWRSLEAVEFATLEWVDWFNHRRLLEPIGYVPPAAYEARYYEQAAVA
;
A
#
# COMPACT_ATOMS: atom_id res chain seq x y z
N MET A 1 34.95 -10.38 -31.58
CA MET A 1 33.75 -9.59 -31.94
C MET A 1 32.82 -9.63 -30.74
N THR A 2 32.85 -8.60 -29.96
CA THR A 2 32.04 -8.46 -28.75
C THR A 2 30.93 -7.48 -29.09
N THR A 3 29.70 -7.94 -29.21
CA THR A 3 28.53 -7.12 -29.46
C THR A 3 27.52 -7.32 -28.35
N THR A 4 27.76 -6.65 -27.24
CA THR A 4 26.70 -6.37 -26.29
C THR A 4 26.63 -4.84 -26.19
N GLN A 5 25.69 -4.23 -26.91
CA GLN A 5 25.31 -2.84 -26.67
C GLN A 5 24.53 -2.84 -25.36
N PRO A 6 24.81 -1.93 -24.41
CA PRO A 6 23.96 -1.74 -23.27
C PRO A 6 22.64 -1.14 -23.77
N GLU A 7 21.52 -1.85 -23.48
CA GLU A 7 20.19 -1.28 -23.64
C GLU A 7 20.14 0.09 -22.96
N SER A 8 19.52 1.04 -23.67
CA SER A 8 19.28 2.40 -23.21
C SER A 8 18.72 2.37 -21.79
N ALA A 9 19.37 3.11 -20.90
CA ALA A 9 18.94 3.28 -19.52
C ALA A 9 17.48 3.76 -19.50
N ALA A 10 16.56 2.86 -19.26
CA ALA A 10 15.21 3.20 -18.82
C ALA A 10 15.40 4.11 -17.59
N THR A 11 14.85 5.30 -17.65
CA THR A 11 14.91 6.29 -16.57
C THR A 11 14.38 5.60 -15.31
N ARG A 12 15.28 5.34 -14.37
CA ARG A 12 14.90 4.66 -13.12
C ARG A 12 14.00 5.59 -12.33
N PRO A 13 12.87 5.10 -11.78
CA PRO A 13 12.04 5.91 -10.91
C PRO A 13 12.87 6.50 -9.78
N THR A 14 12.70 7.79 -9.53
CA THR A 14 13.36 8.53 -8.45
C THR A 14 12.52 8.50 -7.20
N ASP A 15 13.14 8.69 -6.03
CA ASP A 15 12.41 8.93 -4.80
C ASP A 15 11.86 10.37 -4.83
N LEU A 16 10.52 10.49 -4.82
CA LEU A 16 9.81 11.76 -4.82
C LEU A 16 9.34 12.14 -3.41
N VAL A 17 9.43 11.23 -2.46
CA VAL A 17 8.90 11.42 -1.10
C VAL A 17 9.95 12.00 -0.16
N ASP A 18 11.25 11.68 -0.40
CA ASP A 18 12.39 12.15 0.41
C ASP A 18 12.09 12.12 1.93
N ARG A 19 11.57 10.97 2.41
CA ARG A 19 11.18 10.71 3.82
C ARG A 19 10.04 11.59 4.37
N HIS A 20 9.40 12.41 3.55
CA HIS A 20 8.28 13.24 3.96
C HIS A 20 6.94 12.50 3.73
N PHE A 21 6.63 11.53 4.59
CA PHE A 21 5.36 10.78 4.56
C PHE A 21 4.23 11.60 5.18
N THR A 22 3.98 12.79 4.62
CA THR A 22 2.90 13.68 5.02
C THR A 22 2.05 14.03 3.80
N ALA A 23 0.76 14.04 3.97
CA ALA A 23 -0.19 14.47 2.96
C ALA A 23 -1.17 15.47 3.57
N THR A 24 -1.59 16.46 2.79
CA THR A 24 -2.53 17.51 3.21
C THR A 24 -3.96 17.23 2.76
N ARG A 25 -4.13 16.26 1.87
CA ARG A 25 -5.42 15.81 1.35
C ARG A 25 -5.43 14.30 1.08
N PRO A 26 -6.60 13.66 1.04
CA PRO A 26 -6.73 12.29 0.53
C PRO A 26 -6.20 12.17 -0.91
N ASN A 27 -5.72 10.99 -1.27
CA ASN A 27 -5.21 10.69 -2.61
C ASN A 27 -4.07 11.60 -3.11
N GLN A 28 -3.25 12.10 -2.19
CA GLN A 28 -2.02 12.82 -2.52
C GLN A 28 -0.80 11.89 -2.53
N LEU A 29 -0.74 10.99 -1.59
CA LEU A 29 0.36 10.02 -1.45
C LEU A 29 -0.19 8.69 -0.96
N TRP A 30 0.06 7.62 -1.73
CA TRP A 30 -0.13 6.24 -1.28
C TRP A 30 1.22 5.58 -1.03
N VAL A 31 1.28 4.75 0.00
CA VAL A 31 2.43 3.89 0.28
C VAL A 31 2.00 2.43 0.21
N SER A 32 2.85 1.59 -0.35
CA SER A 32 2.58 0.15 -0.46
C SER A 32 3.73 -0.67 0.08
N ASP A 33 3.36 -1.77 0.72
CA ASP A 33 4.29 -2.79 1.17
C ASP A 33 3.56 -4.12 1.33
N PHE A 34 4.29 -5.22 1.53
CA PHE A 34 3.72 -6.53 1.75
C PHE A 34 4.41 -7.28 2.89
N THR A 35 3.72 -8.28 3.40
CA THR A 35 4.24 -9.18 4.41
C THR A 35 3.93 -10.63 4.08
N TYR A 36 4.47 -11.56 4.86
CA TYR A 36 4.18 -12.97 4.72
C TYR A 36 3.70 -13.59 6.04
N VAL A 37 2.89 -14.63 5.92
CA VAL A 37 2.28 -15.40 6.99
C VAL A 37 2.54 -16.87 6.76
N ALA A 38 3.19 -17.54 7.71
CA ALA A 38 3.33 -18.99 7.67
C ALA A 38 2.00 -19.67 7.97
N THR A 39 1.58 -20.60 7.13
CA THR A 39 0.39 -21.43 7.32
C THR A 39 0.73 -22.91 7.22
N TRP A 40 -0.19 -23.78 7.62
CA TRP A 40 0.02 -25.23 7.48
C TRP A 40 0.11 -25.69 6.00
N ARG A 41 -0.38 -24.88 5.07
CA ARG A 41 -0.38 -25.15 3.61
C ARG A 41 0.68 -24.34 2.85
N GLY A 42 1.66 -23.76 3.56
CA GLY A 42 2.71 -22.96 2.96
C GLY A 42 2.67 -21.50 3.40
N VAL A 43 3.32 -20.65 2.63
CA VAL A 43 3.41 -19.21 2.92
C VAL A 43 2.30 -18.46 2.18
N VAL A 44 1.63 -17.56 2.88
CA VAL A 44 0.68 -16.59 2.34
C VAL A 44 1.31 -15.20 2.40
N TYR A 45 1.21 -14.45 1.33
CA TYR A 45 1.65 -13.05 1.24
C TYR A 45 0.45 -12.13 1.32
N VAL A 46 0.59 -11.00 2.00
CA VAL A 46 -0.46 -9.98 2.12
C VAL A 46 0.15 -8.63 1.75
N ALA A 47 -0.38 -8.00 0.71
CA ALA A 47 -0.01 -6.65 0.29
C ALA A 47 -1.05 -5.63 0.77
N PHE A 48 -0.59 -4.43 1.08
CA PHE A 48 -1.42 -3.29 1.47
C PHE A 48 -1.06 -2.05 0.65
N VAL A 49 -2.06 -1.26 0.32
CA VAL A 49 -1.96 0.12 -0.19
C VAL A 49 -2.61 1.04 0.83
N ILE A 50 -1.90 2.06 1.28
CA ILE A 50 -2.30 2.93 2.39
C ILE A 50 -2.26 4.38 1.93
N ASP A 51 -3.37 5.09 2.06
CA ASP A 51 -3.42 6.55 1.90
C ASP A 51 -2.78 7.23 3.12
N VAL A 52 -1.75 8.03 2.86
CA VAL A 52 -0.93 8.65 3.92
C VAL A 52 -1.72 9.70 4.69
N PHE A 53 -2.66 10.42 4.07
CA PHE A 53 -3.43 11.49 4.72
C PHE A 53 -4.19 11.00 5.94
N ALA A 54 -5.03 10.00 5.74
CA ALA A 54 -5.87 9.44 6.79
C ALA A 54 -5.30 8.14 7.40
N ARG A 55 -4.17 7.63 6.87
CA ARG A 55 -3.64 6.30 7.19
C ARG A 55 -4.62 5.18 6.87
N ARG A 56 -5.54 5.43 5.96
CA ARG A 56 -6.58 4.49 5.54
C ARG A 56 -5.99 3.43 4.61
N ILE A 57 -6.28 2.18 4.87
CA ILE A 57 -5.98 1.08 3.94
C ILE A 57 -7.01 1.15 2.81
N VAL A 58 -6.55 1.48 1.61
CA VAL A 58 -7.39 1.67 0.41
C VAL A 58 -7.36 0.49 -0.54
N GLY A 59 -6.37 -0.39 -0.39
CA GLY A 59 -6.29 -1.64 -1.14
C GLY A 59 -5.49 -2.68 -0.37
N TRP A 60 -5.85 -3.95 -0.57
CA TRP A 60 -5.11 -5.07 0.00
C TRP A 60 -5.39 -6.36 -0.77
N ARG A 61 -4.45 -7.31 -0.71
CA ARG A 61 -4.60 -8.63 -1.30
C ARG A 61 -3.85 -9.69 -0.50
N ALA A 62 -4.43 -10.89 -0.36
CA ALA A 62 -3.73 -12.07 0.13
C ALA A 62 -3.56 -13.08 -1.01
N ALA A 63 -2.38 -13.71 -1.13
CA ALA A 63 -2.10 -14.71 -2.15
C ALA A 63 -1.08 -15.75 -1.67
N ALA A 64 -1.12 -16.93 -2.27
CA ALA A 64 -0.16 -18.01 -1.99
C ALA A 64 1.21 -17.80 -2.68
N SER A 65 1.36 -16.76 -3.49
CA SER A 65 2.62 -16.46 -4.18
C SER A 65 2.91 -14.95 -4.21
N MET A 66 4.19 -14.62 -4.11
CA MET A 66 4.68 -13.24 -4.17
C MET A 66 4.97 -12.83 -5.64
N ARG A 67 3.98 -12.99 -6.51
CA ARG A 67 4.08 -12.53 -7.91
C ARG A 67 3.64 -11.07 -8.02
N THR A 68 3.95 -10.46 -9.16
CA THR A 68 3.48 -9.11 -9.49
C THR A 68 1.97 -8.95 -9.31
N ASP A 69 1.20 -9.99 -9.59
CA ASP A 69 -0.26 -9.99 -9.44
C ASP A 69 -0.73 -9.68 -8.01
N LEU A 70 0.04 -10.05 -6.97
CA LEU A 70 -0.29 -9.70 -5.58
C LEU A 70 -0.34 -8.19 -5.36
N ALA A 71 0.73 -7.49 -5.77
CA ALA A 71 0.82 -6.04 -5.64
C ALA A 71 -0.17 -5.33 -6.57
N LEU A 72 -0.31 -5.86 -7.79
CA LEU A 72 -1.22 -5.32 -8.80
C LEU A 72 -2.69 -5.41 -8.36
N ASP A 73 -3.14 -6.55 -7.83
CA ASP A 73 -4.52 -6.73 -7.34
C ASP A 73 -4.83 -5.78 -6.18
N ALA A 74 -3.87 -5.54 -5.26
CA ALA A 74 -4.04 -4.57 -4.19
C ALA A 74 -4.14 -3.14 -4.73
N LEU A 75 -3.34 -2.80 -5.74
CA LEU A 75 -3.40 -1.51 -6.43
C LEU A 75 -4.73 -1.32 -7.19
N GLU A 76 -5.18 -2.35 -7.92
CA GLU A 76 -6.47 -2.31 -8.63
C GLU A 76 -7.64 -2.06 -7.69
N GLN A 77 -7.64 -2.70 -6.52
CA GLN A 77 -8.64 -2.44 -5.49
C GLN A 77 -8.60 -0.98 -5.02
N ALA A 78 -7.40 -0.44 -4.77
CA ALA A 78 -7.23 0.95 -4.35
C ALA A 78 -7.72 1.94 -5.43
N ILE A 79 -7.37 1.71 -6.69
CA ILE A 79 -7.82 2.54 -7.81
C ILE A 79 -9.34 2.47 -7.94
N TYR A 80 -9.94 1.27 -7.83
CA TYR A 80 -11.39 1.10 -7.91
C TYR A 80 -12.13 1.79 -6.75
N ASP A 81 -11.61 1.67 -5.52
CA ASP A 81 -12.18 2.33 -4.32
C ASP A 81 -12.14 3.87 -4.43
N ARG A 82 -11.25 4.39 -5.28
CA ARG A 82 -10.99 5.81 -5.48
C ARG A 82 -11.34 6.33 -6.87
N CYS A 83 -12.10 5.56 -7.68
CA CYS A 83 -12.37 5.90 -9.08
C CYS A 83 -13.09 7.25 -9.28
N ASP A 84 -13.87 7.70 -8.30
CA ASP A 84 -14.59 8.98 -8.33
C ASP A 84 -13.81 10.14 -7.68
N ALA A 85 -12.60 9.87 -7.16
CA ALA A 85 -11.79 10.88 -6.50
C ALA A 85 -10.80 11.53 -7.47
N ASP A 86 -10.44 12.79 -7.20
CA ASP A 86 -9.34 13.45 -7.90
C ASP A 86 -8.00 12.80 -7.51
N THR A 87 -7.40 12.10 -8.46
CA THR A 87 -6.09 11.45 -8.33
C THR A 87 -5.01 12.11 -9.19
N GLY A 88 -5.29 13.30 -9.75
CA GLY A 88 -4.43 13.94 -10.75
C GLY A 88 -2.98 14.17 -10.34
N ASP A 89 -2.71 14.33 -9.03
CA ASP A 89 -1.36 14.53 -8.47
C ASP A 89 -0.99 13.41 -7.50
N LEU A 90 -1.61 12.24 -7.63
CA LEU A 90 -1.33 11.12 -6.72
C LEU A 90 0.03 10.53 -6.99
N VAL A 91 0.85 10.46 -5.94
CA VAL A 91 2.12 9.75 -5.93
C VAL A 91 1.92 8.39 -5.23
N HIS A 92 2.38 7.32 -5.86
CA HIS A 92 2.44 5.99 -5.27
C HIS A 92 3.88 5.65 -4.93
N HIS A 93 4.17 5.48 -3.66
CA HIS A 93 5.49 5.14 -3.16
C HIS A 93 5.56 3.69 -2.66
N SER A 94 6.61 2.99 -3.03
CA SER A 94 6.90 1.63 -2.57
C SER A 94 8.40 1.44 -2.36
N ASP A 95 8.76 0.35 -1.68
CA ASP A 95 10.15 -0.10 -1.68
C ASP A 95 10.59 -0.57 -3.08
N ARG A 96 11.88 -0.90 -3.24
CA ARG A 96 12.44 -1.41 -4.51
C ARG A 96 12.12 -2.89 -4.77
N GLY A 97 11.02 -3.40 -4.27
CA GLY A 97 10.60 -4.77 -4.56
C GLY A 97 10.38 -4.98 -6.06
N THR A 98 10.83 -6.12 -6.59
CA THR A 98 10.67 -6.46 -8.02
C THR A 98 9.22 -6.46 -8.49
N GLN A 99 8.27 -6.68 -7.59
CA GLN A 99 6.84 -6.66 -7.84
C GLN A 99 6.35 -5.27 -8.25
N TYR A 100 6.85 -4.22 -7.58
CA TYR A 100 6.50 -2.82 -7.81
C TYR A 100 7.23 -2.20 -9.00
N LEU A 101 8.32 -2.82 -9.45
CA LEU A 101 9.10 -2.39 -10.62
C LEU A 101 8.76 -3.17 -11.88
N SER A 102 7.78 -4.08 -11.83
CA SER A 102 7.37 -4.83 -13.00
C SER A 102 6.70 -3.92 -14.02
N ILE A 103 6.89 -4.23 -15.32
CA ILE A 103 6.30 -3.45 -16.42
C ILE A 103 4.79 -3.32 -16.24
N ARG A 104 4.08 -4.40 -15.94
CA ARG A 104 2.61 -4.38 -15.74
C ARG A 104 2.18 -3.45 -14.62
N TYR A 105 2.94 -3.40 -13.53
CA TYR A 105 2.62 -2.54 -12.39
C TYR A 105 2.84 -1.06 -12.73
N THR A 106 3.96 -0.74 -13.36
CA THR A 106 4.30 0.63 -13.74
C THR A 106 3.39 1.17 -14.85
N GLU A 107 3.06 0.33 -15.85
CA GLU A 107 2.07 0.67 -16.88
C GLU A 107 0.70 0.96 -16.26
N ARG A 108 0.26 0.15 -15.29
CA ARG A 108 -1.03 0.35 -14.64
C ARG A 108 -1.11 1.65 -13.84
N LEU A 109 -0.03 2.02 -13.15
CA LEU A 109 0.06 3.34 -12.49
C LEU A 109 -0.05 4.48 -13.52
N ALA A 110 0.71 4.38 -14.61
CA ALA A 110 0.69 5.39 -15.68
C ALA A 110 -0.71 5.52 -16.32
N ASP A 111 -1.39 4.41 -16.60
CA ASP A 111 -2.76 4.38 -17.13
C ASP A 111 -3.78 5.04 -16.19
N ALA A 112 -3.51 4.98 -14.88
CA ALA A 112 -4.33 5.64 -13.87
C ALA A 112 -3.91 7.09 -13.58
N GLY A 113 -2.88 7.60 -14.25
CA GLY A 113 -2.34 8.94 -14.01
C GLY A 113 -1.62 9.09 -12.67
N ILE A 114 -1.16 7.99 -12.08
CA ILE A 114 -0.50 7.93 -10.78
C ILE A 114 1.02 7.95 -10.98
N GLU A 115 1.70 8.88 -10.33
CA GLU A 115 3.16 9.00 -10.40
C GLU A 115 3.85 7.95 -9.51
N LEU A 116 4.83 7.24 -10.07
CA LEU A 116 5.61 6.23 -9.34
C LEU A 116 6.79 6.87 -8.62
N SER A 117 6.87 6.65 -7.31
CA SER A 117 8.03 6.94 -6.47
C SER A 117 8.60 5.65 -5.87
N VAL A 118 9.91 5.51 -5.83
CA VAL A 118 10.58 4.31 -5.31
C VAL A 118 11.68 4.72 -4.34
N GLY A 119 11.63 4.15 -3.14
CA GLY A 119 12.59 4.41 -2.08
C GLY A 119 14.05 4.17 -2.49
N SER A 120 14.98 4.79 -1.79
CA SER A 120 16.42 4.63 -2.02
C SER A 120 16.91 3.24 -1.57
N ARG A 121 18.03 2.77 -2.12
CA ARG A 121 18.51 1.41 -1.83
C ARG A 121 19.07 1.33 -0.41
N GLY A 122 18.36 0.62 0.49
CA GLY A 122 18.85 0.31 1.84
C GLY A 122 18.47 1.32 2.92
N ASP A 123 17.54 2.23 2.66
CA ASP A 123 17.03 3.13 3.68
C ASP A 123 15.76 2.55 4.34
N ALA A 124 15.89 2.15 5.59
CA ALA A 124 14.79 1.58 6.38
C ALA A 124 13.67 2.59 6.73
N TYR A 125 13.88 3.88 6.46
CA TYR A 125 12.90 4.93 6.76
C TYR A 125 12.01 5.28 5.56
N ASP A 126 12.35 4.77 4.37
CA ASP A 126 11.66 5.12 3.12
C ASP A 126 10.22 4.59 3.03
N ASN A 127 9.76 3.75 3.96
CA ASN A 127 8.38 3.23 3.97
C ASN A 127 7.81 3.05 5.39
N ALA A 128 8.24 3.89 6.34
CA ALA A 128 7.94 3.75 7.77
C ALA A 128 6.44 3.65 8.10
N LEU A 129 5.56 4.31 7.33
CA LEU A 129 4.12 4.20 7.55
C LEU A 129 3.59 2.82 7.19
N ALA A 130 3.96 2.30 6.02
CA ALA A 130 3.53 0.96 5.61
C ALA A 130 4.08 -0.12 6.55
N GLU A 131 5.36 0.01 6.97
CA GLU A 131 5.95 -0.88 7.97
C GLU A 131 5.20 -0.83 9.31
N THR A 132 4.75 0.36 9.74
CA THR A 132 3.96 0.53 10.97
C THR A 132 2.62 -0.20 10.86
N VAL A 133 1.88 -0.02 9.78
CA VAL A 133 0.59 -0.68 9.55
C VAL A 133 0.77 -2.22 9.48
N ILE A 134 1.79 -2.68 8.78
CA ILE A 134 2.15 -4.11 8.73
C ILE A 134 2.53 -4.65 10.11
N GLY A 135 3.27 -3.89 10.91
CA GLY A 135 3.62 -4.24 12.28
C GLY A 135 2.39 -4.44 13.17
N LEU A 136 1.40 -3.55 13.04
CA LEU A 136 0.10 -3.67 13.71
C LEU A 136 -0.67 -4.92 13.25
N PHE A 137 -0.76 -5.13 11.94
CA PHE A 137 -1.38 -6.34 11.37
C PHE A 137 -0.74 -7.62 11.91
N LYS A 138 0.60 -7.70 11.88
CA LYS A 138 1.34 -8.85 12.43
C LYS A 138 1.02 -9.10 13.90
N THR A 139 0.95 -8.04 14.69
CA THR A 139 0.76 -8.16 16.14
C THR A 139 -0.70 -8.50 16.48
N GLU A 140 -1.65 -7.80 15.88
CA GLU A 140 -3.05 -7.86 16.24
C GLU A 140 -3.78 -9.05 15.60
N VAL A 141 -3.35 -9.46 14.40
CA VAL A 141 -3.96 -10.56 13.66
C VAL A 141 -3.06 -11.79 13.70
N ILE A 142 -1.87 -11.68 13.10
CA ILE A 142 -1.10 -12.88 12.75
C ILE A 142 -0.60 -13.60 14.00
N ARG A 143 0.00 -12.87 14.95
CA ARG A 143 0.52 -13.48 16.21
C ARG A 143 -0.59 -13.83 17.19
N ARG A 144 -1.68 -13.05 17.20
CA ARG A 144 -2.75 -13.21 18.20
C ARG A 144 -3.73 -14.32 17.86
N ARG A 145 -4.01 -14.54 16.55
CA ARG A 145 -5.04 -15.47 16.08
C ARG A 145 -4.48 -16.80 15.51
N GLY A 146 -3.15 -16.91 15.35
CA GLY A 146 -2.52 -18.14 14.86
C GLY A 146 -2.69 -19.34 15.77
N PRO A 147 -2.34 -20.54 15.32
CA PRO A 147 -1.73 -20.88 14.03
C PRO A 147 -2.71 -20.82 12.84
N TRP A 148 -2.17 -20.46 11.67
CA TRP A 148 -2.95 -20.28 10.44
C TRP A 148 -3.02 -21.57 9.63
N ARG A 149 -4.22 -21.92 9.13
CA ARG A 149 -4.45 -23.17 8.41
C ARG A 149 -4.25 -23.03 6.89
N SER A 150 -4.70 -21.93 6.31
CA SER A 150 -4.76 -21.75 4.86
C SER A 150 -4.75 -20.27 4.44
N LEU A 151 -4.68 -20.03 3.13
CA LEU A 151 -4.86 -18.72 2.53
C LEU A 151 -6.19 -18.08 2.90
N GLU A 152 -7.28 -18.84 2.78
CA GLU A 152 -8.64 -18.34 3.03
C GLU A 152 -8.81 -17.86 4.49
N ALA A 153 -8.17 -18.56 5.44
CA ALA A 153 -8.20 -18.17 6.85
C ALA A 153 -7.48 -16.83 7.08
N VAL A 154 -6.34 -16.62 6.42
CA VAL A 154 -5.59 -15.34 6.47
C VAL A 154 -6.37 -14.24 5.76
N GLU A 155 -6.92 -14.51 4.58
CA GLU A 155 -7.69 -13.56 3.78
C GLU A 155 -8.91 -13.05 4.55
N PHE A 156 -9.69 -13.95 5.14
CA PHE A 156 -10.86 -13.59 5.93
C PHE A 156 -10.49 -12.73 7.16
N ALA A 157 -9.44 -13.13 7.89
CA ALA A 157 -8.97 -12.35 9.03
C ALA A 157 -8.40 -10.98 8.64
N THR A 158 -7.80 -10.88 7.46
CA THR A 158 -7.33 -9.60 6.90
C THR A 158 -8.50 -8.70 6.56
N LEU A 159 -9.54 -9.23 5.91
CA LEU A 159 -10.77 -8.51 5.61
C LEU A 159 -11.41 -7.90 6.87
N GLU A 160 -11.61 -8.71 7.90
CA GLU A 160 -12.16 -8.26 9.18
C GLU A 160 -11.30 -7.17 9.83
N TRP A 161 -9.97 -7.36 9.79
CA TRP A 161 -9.06 -6.41 10.41
C TRP A 161 -8.98 -5.10 9.64
N VAL A 162 -8.97 -5.11 8.31
CA VAL A 162 -8.95 -3.90 7.48
C VAL A 162 -10.23 -3.09 7.70
N ASP A 163 -11.40 -3.74 7.75
CA ASP A 163 -12.66 -3.05 8.05
C ASP A 163 -12.60 -2.42 9.45
N TRP A 164 -12.19 -3.17 10.45
CA TRP A 164 -12.05 -2.65 11.81
C TRP A 164 -11.00 -1.54 11.90
N PHE A 165 -9.86 -1.69 11.24
CA PHE A 165 -8.78 -0.69 11.22
C PHE A 165 -9.27 0.62 10.64
N ASN A 166 -9.95 0.57 9.51
CA ASN A 166 -10.43 1.78 8.82
C ASN A 166 -11.59 2.47 9.55
N HIS A 167 -12.49 1.73 10.18
CA HIS A 167 -13.74 2.29 10.69
C HIS A 167 -13.83 2.40 12.22
N ARG A 168 -12.97 1.72 12.98
CA ARG A 168 -13.09 1.64 14.45
C ARG A 168 -11.79 1.90 15.19
N ARG A 169 -10.63 1.62 14.59
CA ARG A 169 -9.35 1.82 15.24
C ARG A 169 -9.08 3.30 15.43
N LEU A 170 -8.79 3.70 16.67
CA LEU A 170 -8.37 5.07 16.98
C LEU A 170 -6.88 5.21 16.77
N LEU A 171 -6.46 6.17 15.94
CA LEU A 171 -5.06 6.43 15.62
C LEU A 171 -4.63 7.78 16.21
N GLU A 172 -3.63 7.75 17.09
CA GLU A 172 -3.07 8.96 17.73
C GLU A 172 -2.62 10.01 16.73
N PRO A 173 -1.87 9.68 15.65
CA PRO A 173 -1.34 10.69 14.73
C PRO A 173 -2.39 11.49 13.96
N ILE A 174 -3.63 11.03 13.93
CA ILE A 174 -4.76 11.73 13.29
C ILE A 174 -5.83 12.18 14.31
N GLY A 175 -5.43 12.31 15.59
CA GLY A 175 -6.30 12.85 16.63
C GLY A 175 -7.24 11.83 17.29
N TYR A 176 -6.83 10.58 17.44
CA TYR A 176 -7.59 9.49 18.08
C TYR A 176 -8.97 9.26 17.43
N VAL A 177 -9.01 9.30 16.12
CA VAL A 177 -10.20 8.96 15.33
C VAL A 177 -9.90 7.83 14.36
N PRO A 178 -10.92 7.11 13.86
CA PRO A 178 -10.71 6.12 12.80
C PRO A 178 -10.30 6.78 11.47
N PRO A 179 -9.47 6.11 10.65
CA PRO A 179 -9.06 6.57 9.33
C PRO A 179 -10.21 7.07 8.45
N ALA A 180 -11.28 6.29 8.32
CA ALA A 180 -12.43 6.67 7.50
C ALA A 180 -13.16 7.91 8.04
N ALA A 181 -13.27 8.06 9.36
CA ALA A 181 -13.89 9.23 9.96
C ALA A 181 -13.03 10.49 9.80
N TYR A 182 -11.69 10.35 9.86
CA TYR A 182 -10.77 11.47 9.60
C TYR A 182 -10.89 11.97 8.17
N GLU A 183 -10.93 11.06 7.21
CA GLU A 183 -11.09 11.37 5.79
C GLU A 183 -12.45 12.00 5.49
N ALA A 184 -13.54 11.47 6.06
CA ALA A 184 -14.89 12.02 5.88
C ALA A 184 -14.98 13.50 6.32
N ARG A 185 -14.34 13.87 7.43
CA ARG A 185 -14.28 15.26 7.88
C ARG A 185 -13.60 16.20 6.90
N TYR A 186 -12.58 15.72 6.18
CA TYR A 186 -11.92 16.51 5.14
C TYR A 186 -12.91 16.86 4.02
N TYR A 187 -13.65 15.87 3.52
CA TYR A 187 -14.62 16.11 2.45
C TYR A 187 -15.81 16.97 2.91
N GLU A 188 -16.27 16.80 4.15
CA GLU A 188 -17.31 17.66 4.73
C GLU A 188 -16.85 19.13 4.79
N GLN A 189 -15.63 19.39 5.21
CA GLN A 189 -15.06 20.75 5.27
C GLN A 189 -14.86 21.35 3.88
N ALA A 190 -14.37 20.55 2.92
CA ALA A 190 -14.17 20.98 1.54
C ALA A 190 -15.49 21.30 0.82
N ALA A 191 -16.59 20.64 1.20
CA ALA A 191 -17.92 20.90 0.62
C ALA A 191 -18.56 22.21 1.13
N VAL A 192 -18.05 22.79 2.22
CA VAL A 192 -18.60 24.01 2.84
C VAL A 192 -17.76 25.25 2.51
N ALA A 193 -16.55 25.06 1.96
CA ALA A 193 -15.62 26.15 1.60
C ALA A 193 -15.83 26.61 0.16
#